data_c0e6de98f4df96e4c8b89fb972e45ecf
#
_entry.id   c0e6de98f4df96e4c8b89fb972e45ecf
#
_cell.length_a   1.000
_cell.length_b   1.000
_cell.length_c   1.000
_cell.angle_alpha   90.00
_cell.angle_beta   90.00
_cell.angle_gamma   90.00
#
_symmetry.space_group_name_H-M   'P 1'
#
loop_
_entity.id
_entity.type
_entity.pdbx_description
1 polymer ?
#
loop_
_entity_poly.entity_id
_entity_poly.type
_entity_poly.pdbx_seq_one_letter_code
_entity_poly.pdbx_strand_id
1 'polypeptide(L)'
;MIVLASLLILIYIIFIGLTLGEIYKGNSAYLLLYVICFLPFYTVFQITVFNAFENIVLINSIKYSKDFVFFSSFILFIIGTKRSFINRTFNFSVLDKLIITFLALVLVYLIIPLGEANLISKIIYAKNIFLIGILYFFGRNTDFNFKNWNIVIKLLVFLTLLSFIIALLETVAGTHLHSFLGYSNYNLVVNDIDPQGNYGLNWSFESQGAKPRY
;
A
#
# COMPACT_ATOMS: atom_id res chain seq x y z
N MET A 1 18.18 8.15 -15.85
CA MET A 1 17.22 7.29 -15.15
C MET A 1 17.75 6.79 -13.82
N ILE A 2 18.97 6.24 -13.73
CA ILE A 2 19.58 5.70 -12.50
C ILE A 2 19.60 6.74 -11.35
N VAL A 3 20.04 7.98 -11.61
CA VAL A 3 20.10 9.04 -10.59
C VAL A 3 18.71 9.34 -10.01
N LEU A 4 17.68 9.42 -10.86
CA LEU A 4 16.30 9.63 -10.41
C LEU A 4 15.80 8.46 -9.55
N ALA A 5 16.04 7.23 -9.98
CA ALA A 5 15.64 6.04 -9.23
C ALA A 5 16.36 5.95 -7.87
N SER A 6 17.66 6.24 -7.81
CA SER A 6 18.42 6.29 -6.56
C SER A 6 17.88 7.35 -5.60
N LEU A 7 17.54 8.53 -6.10
CA LEU A 7 16.95 9.61 -5.31
C LEU A 7 15.55 9.21 -4.77
N LEU A 8 14.73 8.56 -5.58
CA LEU A 8 13.43 8.05 -5.16
C LEU A 8 13.56 6.98 -4.07
N ILE A 9 14.54 6.06 -4.18
CA ILE A 9 14.82 5.07 -3.14
C ILE A 9 15.24 5.76 -1.84
N LEU A 10 16.11 6.75 -1.92
CA LEU A 10 16.57 7.51 -0.75
C LEU A 10 15.39 8.21 -0.06
N ILE A 11 14.56 8.91 -0.81
CA ILE A 11 13.35 9.57 -0.29
C ILE A 11 12.42 8.52 0.38
N TYR A 12 12.25 7.37 -0.24
CA TYR A 12 11.44 6.28 0.29
C TYR A 12 11.97 5.77 1.63
N ILE A 13 13.27 5.52 1.74
CA ILE A 13 13.91 5.06 2.98
C ILE A 13 13.76 6.11 4.09
N ILE A 14 13.99 7.38 3.79
CA ILE A 14 13.81 8.49 4.74
C ILE A 14 12.35 8.52 5.21
N PHE A 15 11.40 8.39 4.29
CA PHE A 15 9.98 8.43 4.61
C PHE A 15 9.55 7.26 5.51
N ILE A 16 10.07 6.05 5.28
CA ILE A 16 9.88 4.90 6.19
C ILE A 16 10.44 5.22 7.58
N GLY A 17 11.68 5.70 7.65
CA GLY A 17 12.33 6.03 8.93
C GLY A 17 11.55 7.08 9.73
N LEU A 18 11.08 8.14 9.06
CA LEU A 18 10.24 9.16 9.68
C LEU A 18 8.91 8.58 10.16
N THR A 19 8.25 7.76 9.34
CA THR A 19 6.97 7.13 9.71
C THR A 19 7.11 6.27 10.96
N LEU A 20 8.09 5.36 10.98
CA LEU A 20 8.32 4.48 12.13
C LEU A 20 8.78 5.27 13.37
N GLY A 21 9.64 6.27 13.18
CA GLY A 21 10.12 7.14 14.27
C GLY A 21 8.99 7.93 14.94
N GLU A 22 8.07 8.49 14.17
CA GLU A 22 6.93 9.24 14.70
C GLU A 22 5.88 8.31 15.35
N ILE A 23 5.66 7.11 14.82
CA ILE A 23 4.80 6.11 15.44
C ILE A 23 5.37 5.67 16.80
N TYR A 24 6.70 5.49 16.89
CA TYR A 24 7.37 5.17 18.16
C TYR A 24 7.18 6.27 19.21
N LYS A 25 7.11 7.53 18.80
CA LYS A 25 6.79 8.68 19.68
C LYS A 25 5.30 8.76 20.05
N GLY A 26 4.46 7.88 19.51
CA GLY A 26 3.02 7.83 19.77
C GLY A 26 2.16 8.57 18.74
N ASN A 27 2.75 9.07 17.66
CA ASN A 27 2.02 9.79 16.59
C ASN A 27 1.53 8.83 15.50
N SER A 28 0.43 8.15 15.76
CA SER A 28 -0.15 7.14 14.87
C SER A 28 -0.64 7.71 13.52
N ALA A 29 -0.88 9.02 13.41
CA ALA A 29 -1.30 9.66 12.16
C ALA A 29 -0.29 9.49 11.02
N TYR A 30 0.99 9.28 11.32
CA TYR A 30 2.02 9.12 10.30
C TYR A 30 1.87 7.84 9.47
N LEU A 31 1.27 6.77 10.00
CA LEU A 31 0.94 5.60 9.17
C LEU A 31 -0.11 5.95 8.11
N LEU A 32 -1.12 6.74 8.45
CA LEU A 32 -2.13 7.18 7.49
C LEU A 32 -1.54 8.12 6.44
N LEU A 33 -0.63 9.01 6.84
CA LEU A 33 0.11 9.84 5.90
C LEU A 33 0.98 8.99 4.95
N TYR A 34 1.64 7.95 5.46
CA TYR A 34 2.38 6.98 4.63
C TYR A 34 1.48 6.32 3.59
N VAL A 35 0.29 5.85 4.00
CA VAL A 35 -0.69 5.22 3.11
C VAL A 35 -1.14 6.22 2.03
N ILE A 36 -1.53 7.43 2.41
CA ILE A 36 -2.07 8.43 1.50
C ILE A 36 -1.00 8.94 0.53
N CYS A 37 0.20 9.20 1.00
CA CYS A 37 1.25 9.79 0.16
C CYS A 37 1.97 8.77 -0.71
N PHE A 38 2.15 7.54 -0.24
CA PHE A 38 3.02 6.57 -0.90
C PHE A 38 2.28 5.54 -1.74
N LEU A 39 1.16 4.98 -1.24
CA LEU A 39 0.47 3.91 -1.97
C LEU A 39 0.00 4.29 -3.38
N PRO A 40 -0.49 5.50 -3.65
CA PRO A 40 -0.89 5.87 -5.00
C PRO A 40 0.26 5.83 -6.02
N PHE A 41 1.48 6.14 -5.58
CA PHE A 41 2.66 6.16 -6.43
C PHE A 41 3.49 4.88 -6.38
N TYR A 42 3.08 3.91 -5.57
CA TYR A 42 3.86 2.71 -5.30
C TYR A 42 4.23 1.92 -6.56
N THR A 43 3.26 1.71 -7.45
CA THR A 43 3.48 0.98 -8.70
C THR A 43 4.41 1.74 -9.63
N VAL A 44 4.19 3.05 -9.79
CA VAL A 44 5.06 3.92 -10.62
C VAL A 44 6.49 3.91 -10.08
N PHE A 45 6.64 3.99 -8.77
CA PHE A 45 7.94 3.90 -8.10
C PHE A 45 8.66 2.58 -8.42
N GLN A 46 7.97 1.44 -8.30
CA GLN A 46 8.54 0.13 -8.59
C GLN A 46 8.98 -0.01 -10.05
N ILE A 47 8.13 0.43 -11.00
CA ILE A 47 8.46 0.38 -12.43
C ILE A 47 9.68 1.26 -12.73
N THR A 48 9.72 2.47 -12.18
CA THR A 48 10.85 3.40 -12.38
C THR A 48 12.16 2.81 -11.86
N VAL A 49 12.12 2.18 -10.67
CA VAL A 49 13.30 1.52 -10.10
C VAL A 49 13.69 0.29 -10.91
N PHE A 50 12.72 -0.52 -11.35
CA PHE A 50 12.98 -1.69 -12.19
C PHE A 50 13.66 -1.30 -13.50
N ASN A 51 13.12 -0.31 -14.20
CA ASN A 51 13.67 0.15 -15.48
C ASN A 51 15.07 0.80 -15.34
N ALA A 52 15.43 1.23 -14.13
CA ALA A 52 16.76 1.81 -13.88
C ALA A 52 17.82 0.78 -13.53
N PHE A 53 17.45 -0.27 -12.81
CA PHE A 53 18.40 -1.23 -12.23
C PHE A 53 18.25 -2.66 -12.75
N GLU A 54 17.12 -3.02 -13.37
CA GLU A 54 16.76 -4.36 -13.85
C GLU A 54 17.02 -5.47 -12.80
N ASN A 55 16.89 -5.14 -11.52
CA ASN A 55 17.22 -6.02 -10.42
C ASN A 55 15.97 -6.47 -9.68
N ILE A 56 15.61 -7.75 -9.86
CA ILE A 56 14.42 -8.39 -9.26
C ILE A 56 14.53 -8.41 -7.73
N VAL A 57 15.74 -8.66 -7.16
CA VAL A 57 15.94 -8.73 -5.72
C VAL A 57 15.65 -7.36 -5.07
N LEU A 58 16.11 -6.27 -5.70
CA LEU A 58 15.83 -4.91 -5.24
C LEU A 58 14.32 -4.62 -5.24
N ILE A 59 13.63 -5.00 -6.30
CA ILE A 59 12.16 -4.80 -6.41
C ILE A 59 11.41 -5.62 -5.37
N ASN A 60 11.78 -6.87 -5.17
CA ASN A 60 11.18 -7.71 -4.14
C ASN A 60 11.43 -7.13 -2.73
N SER A 61 12.62 -6.59 -2.47
CA SER A 61 12.91 -5.89 -1.22
C SER A 61 12.00 -4.68 -1.01
N ILE A 62 11.73 -3.90 -2.05
CA ILE A 62 10.76 -2.79 -2.00
C ILE A 62 9.33 -3.31 -1.77
N LYS A 63 8.93 -4.42 -2.41
CA LYS A 63 7.62 -5.03 -2.18
C LYS A 63 7.43 -5.44 -0.71
N TYR A 64 8.42 -6.09 -0.12
CA TYR A 64 8.34 -6.53 1.28
C TYR A 64 8.51 -5.38 2.29
N SER A 65 9.22 -4.31 1.93
CA SER A 65 9.40 -3.17 2.84
C SER A 65 8.07 -2.49 3.18
N LYS A 66 7.11 -2.46 2.26
CA LYS A 66 5.75 -1.97 2.53
C LYS A 66 5.08 -2.78 3.65
N ASP A 67 5.11 -4.10 3.54
CA ASP A 67 4.52 -4.99 4.55
C ASP A 67 5.26 -4.84 5.88
N PHE A 68 6.59 -4.72 5.84
CA PHE A 68 7.41 -4.45 7.02
C PHE A 68 7.01 -3.17 7.74
N VAL A 69 6.75 -2.08 7.00
CA VAL A 69 6.27 -0.81 7.61
C VAL A 69 4.96 -1.01 8.34
N PHE A 70 3.98 -1.69 7.74
CA PHE A 70 2.69 -1.94 8.39
C PHE A 70 2.81 -2.77 9.66
N PHE A 71 3.50 -3.91 9.60
CA PHE A 71 3.63 -4.80 10.76
C PHE A 71 4.49 -4.19 11.86
N SER A 72 5.60 -3.54 11.50
CA SER A 72 6.44 -2.82 12.49
C SER A 72 5.68 -1.67 13.14
N SER A 73 4.90 -0.92 12.37
CA SER A 73 4.03 0.12 12.90
C SER A 73 3.03 -0.44 13.91
N PHE A 74 2.43 -1.58 13.60
CA PHE A 74 1.48 -2.24 14.50
C PHE A 74 2.15 -2.70 15.80
N ILE A 75 3.33 -3.30 15.72
CA ILE A 75 4.12 -3.70 16.90
C ILE A 75 4.47 -2.47 17.75
N LEU A 76 4.98 -1.41 17.12
CA LEU A 76 5.32 -0.16 17.80
C LEU A 76 4.10 0.50 18.45
N PHE A 77 2.95 0.45 17.79
CA PHE A 77 1.69 0.93 18.32
C PHE A 77 1.29 0.15 19.58
N ILE A 78 1.33 -1.19 19.56
CA ILE A 78 1.04 -2.02 20.73
C ILE A 78 2.00 -1.73 21.89
N ILE A 79 3.30 -1.59 21.61
CA ILE A 79 4.31 -1.28 22.64
C ILE A 79 4.12 0.12 23.19
N GLY A 80 3.86 1.10 22.33
CA GLY A 80 3.63 2.51 22.72
C GLY A 80 2.35 2.67 23.53
N THR A 81 1.28 1.97 23.15
CA THR A 81 0.03 2.00 23.90
C THR A 81 0.12 1.31 25.25
N LYS A 82 1.05 0.38 25.46
CA LYS A 82 1.25 -0.23 26.80
C LYS A 82 1.53 0.80 27.87
N ARG A 83 2.24 1.90 27.59
CA ARG A 83 2.42 3.03 28.54
C ARG A 83 1.12 3.79 28.81
N SER A 84 0.20 3.82 27.85
CA SER A 84 -1.11 4.46 27.96
C SER A 84 -2.23 3.46 28.33
N PHE A 85 -2.02 2.16 28.09
CA PHE A 85 -2.98 1.07 28.32
C PHE A 85 -3.28 0.83 29.80
N ILE A 86 -2.31 1.09 30.70
CA ILE A 86 -2.48 0.90 32.13
C ILE A 86 -3.52 1.87 32.70
N ASN A 87 -3.83 2.96 31.99
CA ASN A 87 -4.74 4.03 32.46
C ASN A 87 -6.01 4.21 31.60
N ARG A 88 -6.21 3.47 30.51
CA ARG A 88 -7.43 3.54 29.72
C ARG A 88 -8.19 2.22 29.77
N THR A 89 -9.41 2.24 30.29
CA THR A 89 -10.39 1.18 30.10
C THR A 89 -10.68 1.08 28.60
N PHE A 90 -10.21 0.02 27.96
CA PHE A 90 -10.48 -0.26 26.56
C PHE A 90 -11.95 -0.68 26.40
N ASN A 91 -12.82 0.27 26.11
CA ASN A 91 -14.18 -0.03 25.72
C ASN A 91 -14.21 -0.47 24.27
N PHE A 92 -14.20 -1.80 24.06
CA PHE A 92 -14.38 -2.38 22.73
C PHE A 92 -15.79 -2.05 22.22
N SER A 93 -15.87 -1.30 21.14
CA SER A 93 -17.13 -1.07 20.43
C SER A 93 -17.62 -2.37 19.78
N VAL A 94 -18.88 -2.40 19.37
CA VAL A 94 -19.44 -3.54 18.63
C VAL A 94 -18.63 -3.78 17.35
N LEU A 95 -18.20 -2.71 16.66
CA LEU A 95 -17.42 -2.81 15.43
C LEU A 95 -16.03 -3.42 15.67
N ASP A 96 -15.37 -3.11 16.81
CA ASP A 96 -14.09 -3.74 17.14
C ASP A 96 -14.22 -5.24 17.32
N LYS A 97 -15.27 -5.65 18.03
CA LYS A 97 -15.55 -7.08 18.27
C LYS A 97 -15.79 -7.80 16.94
N LEU A 98 -16.55 -7.19 16.02
CA LEU A 98 -16.79 -7.74 14.70
C LEU A 98 -15.49 -7.88 13.89
N ILE A 99 -14.65 -6.86 13.86
CA ILE A 99 -13.38 -6.91 13.15
C ILE A 99 -12.44 -7.95 13.76
N ILE A 100 -12.31 -8.00 15.09
CA ILE A 100 -11.49 -9.02 15.76
C ILE A 100 -12.02 -10.42 15.46
N THR A 101 -13.33 -10.62 15.50
CA THR A 101 -13.96 -11.91 15.17
C THR A 101 -13.68 -12.29 13.71
N PHE A 102 -13.78 -11.33 12.79
CA PHE A 102 -13.46 -11.55 11.39
C PHE A 102 -11.98 -11.92 11.18
N LEU A 103 -11.06 -11.22 11.84
CA LEU A 103 -9.63 -11.55 11.77
C LEU A 103 -9.33 -12.92 12.40
N ALA A 104 -10.02 -13.28 13.47
CA ALA A 104 -9.92 -14.61 14.07
C ALA A 104 -10.42 -15.71 13.11
N LEU A 105 -11.52 -15.48 12.40
CA LEU A 105 -12.00 -16.39 11.36
C LEU A 105 -10.97 -16.55 10.23
N VAL A 106 -10.29 -15.48 9.81
CA VAL A 106 -9.23 -15.56 8.81
C VAL A 106 -8.07 -16.44 9.28
N LEU A 107 -7.69 -16.36 10.57
CA LEU A 107 -6.69 -17.27 11.15
C LEU A 107 -7.16 -18.73 11.15
N VAL A 108 -8.43 -18.97 11.49
CA VAL A 108 -9.01 -20.33 11.43
C VAL A 108 -8.95 -20.88 10.01
N TYR A 109 -9.32 -20.09 8.99
CA TYR A 109 -9.21 -20.48 7.59
C TYR A 109 -7.78 -20.76 7.12
N LEU A 110 -6.80 -20.12 7.73
CA LEU A 110 -5.39 -20.36 7.41
C LEU A 110 -4.93 -21.76 7.87
N ILE A 111 -5.47 -22.23 9.01
CA ILE A 111 -5.12 -23.53 9.60
C ILE A 111 -5.93 -24.67 8.97
N ILE A 112 -7.19 -24.43 8.63
CA ILE A 112 -8.06 -25.48 8.07
C ILE A 112 -7.71 -25.72 6.59
N PRO A 113 -7.50 -26.96 6.17
CA PRO A 113 -7.17 -27.31 4.77
C PRO A 113 -8.42 -27.28 3.87
N LEU A 114 -9.08 -26.12 3.77
CA LEU A 114 -10.21 -25.92 2.88
C LEU A 114 -9.75 -25.44 1.50
N GLY A 115 -10.25 -26.10 0.45
CA GLY A 115 -9.96 -25.76 -0.94
C GLY A 115 -8.57 -26.21 -1.42
N GLU A 116 -8.30 -25.98 -2.69
CA GLU A 116 -7.07 -26.42 -3.39
C GLU A 116 -5.90 -25.40 -3.25
N ALA A 117 -6.14 -24.24 -2.62
CA ALA A 117 -5.11 -23.23 -2.47
C ALA A 117 -3.97 -23.70 -1.57
N ASN A 118 -2.74 -23.53 -2.03
CA ASN A 118 -1.55 -23.86 -1.24
C ASN A 118 -1.41 -22.91 -0.02
N LEU A 119 -0.65 -23.34 0.98
CA LEU A 119 -0.47 -22.60 2.23
C LEU A 119 0.10 -21.19 2.00
N ILE A 120 1.03 -21.04 1.04
CA ILE A 120 1.66 -19.76 0.72
C ILE A 120 0.62 -18.75 0.22
N SER A 121 -0.25 -19.17 -0.71
CA SER A 121 -1.35 -18.34 -1.21
C SER A 121 -2.30 -17.94 -0.08
N LYS A 122 -2.66 -18.86 0.81
CA LYS A 122 -3.49 -18.56 1.99
C LYS A 122 -2.84 -17.51 2.90
N ILE A 123 -1.54 -17.63 3.17
CA ILE A 123 -0.79 -16.64 3.98
C ILE A 123 -0.80 -15.27 3.32
N ILE A 124 -0.62 -15.19 2.00
CA ILE A 124 -0.64 -13.91 1.26
C ILE A 124 -2.01 -13.25 1.37
N TYR A 125 -3.10 -14.00 1.19
CA TYR A 125 -4.46 -13.47 1.35
C TYR A 125 -4.75 -13.04 2.78
N ALA A 126 -4.41 -13.87 3.76
CA ALA A 126 -4.57 -13.54 5.18
C ALA A 126 -3.82 -12.25 5.54
N LYS A 127 -2.56 -12.11 5.10
CA LYS A 127 -1.75 -10.90 5.29
C LYS A 127 -2.49 -9.65 4.79
N ASN A 128 -3.04 -9.70 3.57
CA ASN A 128 -3.74 -8.56 2.98
C ASN A 128 -4.99 -8.15 3.80
N ILE A 129 -5.72 -9.12 4.33
CA ILE A 129 -6.86 -8.86 5.20
C ILE A 129 -6.41 -8.27 6.54
N PHE A 130 -5.33 -8.79 7.12
CA PHE A 130 -4.76 -8.25 8.37
C PHE A 130 -4.31 -6.79 8.23
N LEU A 131 -3.80 -6.38 7.07
CA LEU A 131 -3.46 -4.98 6.80
C LEU A 131 -4.66 -4.04 6.95
N ILE A 132 -5.85 -4.46 6.50
CA ILE A 132 -7.09 -3.69 6.68
C ILE A 132 -7.43 -3.55 8.17
N GLY A 133 -7.31 -4.65 8.94
CA GLY A 133 -7.50 -4.62 10.38
C GLY A 133 -6.52 -3.67 11.10
N ILE A 134 -5.26 -3.70 10.72
CA ILE A 134 -4.23 -2.79 11.24
C ILE A 134 -4.63 -1.33 10.99
N LEU A 135 -4.99 -0.98 9.75
CA LEU A 135 -5.40 0.37 9.38
C LEU A 135 -6.64 0.83 10.15
N TYR A 136 -7.60 -0.06 10.36
CA TYR A 136 -8.78 0.24 11.17
C TYR A 136 -8.39 0.64 12.60
N PHE A 137 -7.56 -0.19 13.29
CA PHE A 137 -7.16 0.10 14.66
C PHE A 137 -6.30 1.36 14.77
N PHE A 138 -5.45 1.62 13.78
CA PHE A 138 -4.72 2.89 13.71
C PHE A 138 -5.66 4.08 13.55
N GLY A 139 -6.57 4.03 12.58
CA GLY A 139 -7.53 5.11 12.31
C GLY A 139 -8.39 5.41 13.53
N ARG A 140 -8.87 4.38 14.23
CA ARG A 140 -9.68 4.52 15.43
C ARG A 140 -8.94 5.18 16.60
N ASN A 141 -7.66 4.85 16.78
CA ASN A 141 -6.87 5.31 17.93
C ASN A 141 -6.02 6.55 17.61
N THR A 142 -6.15 7.10 16.41
CA THR A 142 -5.43 8.31 16.02
C THR A 142 -6.22 9.52 16.50
N ASP A 143 -5.66 10.29 17.41
CA ASP A 143 -6.19 11.59 17.80
C ASP A 143 -5.89 12.59 16.68
N PHE A 144 -6.84 12.76 15.74
CA PHE A 144 -6.76 13.76 14.70
C PHE A 144 -7.09 15.14 15.27
N ASN A 145 -6.08 15.94 15.52
CA ASN A 145 -6.27 17.36 15.77
C ASN A 145 -6.75 18.05 14.46
N PHE A 146 -7.56 19.09 14.56
CA PHE A 146 -8.10 19.83 13.42
C PHE A 146 -7.01 20.27 12.40
N LYS A 147 -5.82 20.60 12.89
CA LYS A 147 -4.65 20.92 12.07
C LYS A 147 -4.20 19.73 11.19
N ASN A 148 -4.22 18.53 11.74
CA ASN A 148 -3.83 17.30 11.02
C ASN A 148 -4.86 16.92 9.97
N TRP A 149 -6.15 17.13 10.25
CA TRP A 149 -7.23 16.95 9.26
C TRP A 149 -7.06 17.85 8.04
N ASN A 150 -6.72 19.11 8.24
CA ASN A 150 -6.49 20.05 7.14
C ASN A 150 -5.34 19.59 6.22
N ILE A 151 -4.28 19.01 6.78
CA ILE A 151 -3.17 18.46 5.99
C ILE A 151 -3.64 17.25 5.17
N VAL A 152 -4.36 16.33 5.79
CA VAL A 152 -4.90 15.14 5.12
C VAL A 152 -5.84 15.53 3.98
N ILE A 153 -6.78 16.44 4.23
CA ILE A 153 -7.73 16.92 3.21
C ILE A 153 -6.98 17.59 2.05
N LYS A 154 -6.02 18.47 2.32
CA LYS A 154 -5.21 19.12 1.27
C LYS A 154 -4.43 18.11 0.44
N LEU A 155 -3.86 17.09 1.06
CA LEU A 155 -3.18 16.01 0.35
C LEU A 155 -4.14 15.19 -0.52
N LEU A 156 -5.31 14.84 -0.02
CA LEU A 156 -6.32 14.12 -0.79
C LEU A 156 -6.81 14.95 -2.00
N VAL A 157 -7.10 16.24 -1.80
CA VAL A 157 -7.45 17.14 -2.90
C VAL A 157 -6.33 17.24 -3.93
N PHE A 158 -5.08 17.41 -3.48
CA PHE A 158 -3.93 17.45 -4.38
C PHE A 158 -3.79 16.15 -5.19
N LEU A 159 -3.90 14.98 -4.54
CA LEU A 159 -3.82 13.68 -5.22
C LEU A 159 -4.97 13.47 -6.21
N THR A 160 -6.18 13.91 -5.85
CA THR A 160 -7.34 13.84 -6.75
C THR A 160 -7.14 14.72 -7.99
N LEU A 161 -6.63 15.94 -7.82
CA LEU A 161 -6.32 16.83 -8.94
C LEU A 161 -5.21 16.25 -9.82
N LEU A 162 -4.16 15.69 -9.22
CA LEU A 162 -3.08 15.05 -9.94
C LEU A 162 -3.58 13.83 -10.75
N SER A 163 -4.41 12.99 -10.14
CA SER A 163 -5.04 11.84 -10.82
C SER A 163 -5.91 12.28 -11.98
N PHE A 164 -6.68 13.36 -11.80
CA PHE A 164 -7.51 13.93 -12.86
C PHE A 164 -6.67 14.44 -14.04
N ILE A 165 -5.57 15.14 -13.76
CA ILE A 165 -4.62 15.62 -14.80
C ILE A 165 -4.02 14.43 -15.56
N ILE A 166 -3.59 13.38 -14.85
CA ILE A 166 -3.06 12.16 -15.47
C ILE A 166 -4.11 11.52 -16.37
N ALA A 167 -5.35 11.38 -15.90
CA ALA A 167 -6.46 10.82 -16.67
C ALA A 167 -6.75 11.61 -17.96
N LEU A 168 -6.71 12.94 -17.90
CA LEU A 168 -6.85 13.80 -19.08
C LEU A 168 -5.71 13.57 -20.06
N LEU A 169 -4.46 13.51 -19.58
CA LEU A 169 -3.28 13.27 -20.43
C LEU A 169 -3.35 11.90 -21.09
N GLU A 170 -3.75 10.86 -20.37
CA GLU A 170 -3.97 9.51 -20.94
C GLU A 170 -5.04 9.51 -22.02
N THR A 171 -6.14 10.24 -21.79
CA THR A 171 -7.23 10.35 -22.77
C THR A 171 -6.78 11.05 -24.05
N VAL A 172 -6.00 12.12 -23.91
CA VAL A 172 -5.45 12.87 -25.06
C VAL A 172 -4.38 12.08 -25.80
N ALA A 173 -3.50 11.40 -25.05
CA ALA A 173 -2.41 10.61 -25.64
C ALA A 173 -2.90 9.26 -26.23
N GLY A 174 -4.10 8.79 -25.87
CA GLY A 174 -4.60 7.47 -26.27
C GLY A 174 -3.81 6.30 -25.68
N THR A 175 -3.00 6.55 -24.66
CA THR A 175 -2.16 5.54 -23.99
C THR A 175 -2.15 5.71 -22.50
N HIS A 176 -2.13 4.61 -21.76
CA HIS A 176 -2.02 4.66 -20.30
C HIS A 176 -0.59 4.98 -19.84
N LEU A 177 -0.45 5.73 -18.77
CA LEU A 177 0.82 6.04 -18.13
C LEU A 177 1.64 4.78 -17.82
N HIS A 178 0.98 3.72 -17.38
CA HIS A 178 1.60 2.43 -17.11
C HIS A 178 2.27 1.83 -18.36
N SER A 179 1.62 1.92 -19.52
CA SER A 179 2.18 1.42 -20.79
C SER A 179 3.40 2.23 -21.20
N PHE A 180 3.33 3.56 -21.04
CA PHE A 180 4.45 4.47 -21.32
C PHE A 180 5.67 4.19 -20.40
N LEU A 181 5.42 3.81 -19.14
CA LEU A 181 6.47 3.48 -18.19
C LEU A 181 7.02 2.06 -18.36
N GLY A 182 6.53 1.25 -19.31
CA GLY A 182 7.00 -0.12 -19.53
C GLY A 182 6.48 -1.13 -18.51
N TYR A 183 5.25 -0.93 -18.03
CA TYR A 183 4.61 -1.82 -17.05
C TYR A 183 4.46 -3.27 -17.53
N SER A 184 4.28 -3.49 -18.84
CA SER A 184 4.21 -4.83 -19.42
C SER A 184 5.49 -5.63 -19.21
N ASN A 185 6.66 -5.02 -19.44
CA ASN A 185 7.95 -5.65 -19.18
C ASN A 185 8.17 -5.91 -17.69
N TYR A 186 7.81 -4.95 -16.82
CA TYR A 186 7.84 -5.14 -15.38
C TYR A 186 6.99 -6.33 -14.93
N ASN A 187 5.76 -6.46 -15.44
CA ASN A 187 4.88 -7.58 -15.09
C ASN A 187 5.39 -8.93 -15.57
N LEU A 188 5.92 -8.98 -16.79
CA LEU A 188 6.51 -10.20 -17.33
C LEU A 188 7.67 -10.70 -16.46
N VAL A 189 8.60 -9.81 -16.12
CA VAL A 189 9.85 -10.19 -15.43
C VAL A 189 9.68 -10.34 -13.92
N VAL A 190 8.89 -9.46 -13.28
CA VAL A 190 8.80 -9.39 -11.82
C VAL A 190 7.62 -10.16 -11.25
N ASN A 191 6.51 -10.22 -11.99
CA ASN A 191 5.29 -10.88 -11.54
C ASN A 191 5.01 -12.19 -12.29
N ASP A 192 5.83 -12.54 -13.28
CA ASP A 192 5.65 -13.73 -14.14
C ASP A 192 4.26 -13.75 -14.79
N ILE A 193 3.79 -12.58 -15.22
CA ILE A 193 2.51 -12.40 -15.88
C ILE A 193 2.77 -12.08 -17.35
N ASP A 194 2.38 -12.99 -18.24
CA ASP A 194 2.49 -12.77 -19.68
C ASP A 194 1.60 -11.58 -20.11
N PRO A 195 2.19 -10.48 -20.61
CA PRO A 195 1.42 -9.34 -21.10
C PRO A 195 0.57 -9.64 -22.32
N GLN A 196 0.88 -10.71 -23.07
CA GLN A 196 0.11 -11.18 -24.20
C GLN A 196 -0.99 -12.18 -23.82
N GLY A 197 -1.02 -12.64 -22.58
CA GLY A 197 -2.12 -13.41 -22.03
C GLY A 197 -3.38 -12.55 -21.83
N ASN A 198 -4.38 -13.12 -21.17
CA ASN A 198 -5.66 -12.44 -20.91
C ASN A 198 -5.54 -11.08 -20.22
N TYR A 199 -4.42 -10.82 -19.56
CA TYR A 199 -4.10 -9.54 -18.91
C TYR A 199 -3.50 -8.51 -19.86
N GLY A 200 -2.74 -8.92 -20.88
CA GLY A 200 -2.11 -8.02 -21.84
C GLY A 200 -3.13 -7.26 -22.69
N LEU A 201 -4.15 -7.94 -23.15
CA LEU A 201 -5.25 -7.33 -23.90
C LEU A 201 -6.05 -6.32 -23.07
N ASN A 202 -6.10 -6.48 -21.75
CA ASN A 202 -6.81 -5.59 -20.86
C ASN A 202 -6.05 -4.28 -20.52
N TRP A 203 -4.79 -4.18 -20.93
CA TRP A 203 -3.93 -3.03 -20.64
C TRP A 203 -3.68 -2.12 -21.83
N SER A 204 -4.14 -2.51 -23.03
CA SER A 204 -4.09 -1.62 -24.18
C SER A 204 -5.31 -0.71 -24.20
N PHE A 205 -5.07 0.56 -24.46
CA PHE A 205 -6.13 1.57 -24.61
C PHE A 205 -7.12 1.18 -25.72
N GLU A 206 -6.61 0.59 -26.79
CA GLU A 206 -7.38 0.13 -27.94
C GLU A 206 -8.32 -1.03 -27.61
N SER A 207 -7.84 -2.03 -26.84
CA SER A 207 -8.63 -3.21 -26.49
C SER A 207 -9.81 -2.90 -25.56
N GLN A 208 -9.81 -1.75 -24.92
CA GLN A 208 -10.86 -1.33 -23.97
C GLN A 208 -11.83 -0.31 -24.56
N GLY A 209 -11.78 -0.06 -25.88
CA GLY A 209 -12.62 0.93 -26.52
C GLY A 209 -12.48 2.32 -25.90
N ALA A 210 -11.24 2.74 -25.66
CA ALA A 210 -10.88 4.03 -25.08
C ALA A 210 -11.44 4.29 -23.66
N LYS A 211 -11.77 3.24 -22.90
CA LYS A 211 -12.20 3.40 -21.50
C LYS A 211 -11.01 3.19 -20.57
N PRO A 212 -10.55 4.24 -19.85
CA PRO A 212 -9.54 4.08 -18.81
C PRO A 212 -10.09 3.15 -17.71
N ARG A 213 -9.30 2.16 -17.30
CA ARG A 213 -9.56 1.39 -16.08
C ARG A 213 -8.69 1.93 -14.98
N TYR A 214 -9.33 2.43 -13.96
CA TYR A 214 -8.70 2.86 -12.70
C TYR A 214 -9.05 1.88 -11.60
#